data_7593d5a6de1874833abac117388627ef
#
_entry.id   7593d5a6de1874833abac117388627ef
#
_cell.length_a   1.000
_cell.length_b   1.000
_cell.length_c   1.000
_cell.angle_alpha   90.00
_cell.angle_beta   90.00
_cell.angle_gamma   90.00
#
_symmetry.space_group_name_H-M   'P 1'
#
loop_
_entity.id
_entity.type
_entity.pdbx_description
1 polymer ?
#
loop_
_entity_poly.entity_id
_entity_poly.type
_entity_poly.pdbx_seq_one_letter_code
_entity_poly.pdbx_strand_id
1 'polypeptide(L)'
;MTCIVGFVDKKNKKVTIGADSAGSNDSEVLIRKDPKIFRNGEFIIGCTSSFRMIQLLRFSFKPPKIDNKDIYEYMCTDFVDAVRNCFKDGGYLQKYIGGDEKGGTFIVGYKDRLFIIEDDLQVGETLNGIAS
;
A
#
# COMPACT_ATOMS: atom_id res chain seq x y z
N MET A 1 -3.50 16.15 0.84
CA MET A 1 -2.12 15.77 0.46
C MET A 1 -1.53 14.87 1.52
N THR A 2 -0.86 13.81 1.13
CA THR A 2 -0.30 12.82 2.06
C THR A 2 1.19 12.64 1.75
N CYS A 3 2.00 12.55 2.80
CA CYS A 3 3.41 12.21 2.68
C CYS A 3 3.66 10.90 3.40
N ILE A 4 4.15 9.91 2.66
CA ILE A 4 4.60 8.62 3.20
C ILE A 4 6.08 8.47 2.85
N VAL A 5 6.87 8.05 3.82
CA VAL A 5 8.28 7.73 3.61
C VAL A 5 8.57 6.35 4.16
N GLY A 6 9.44 5.63 3.48
CA GLY A 6 9.87 4.32 3.94
C GLY A 6 11.34 4.11 3.63
N PHE A 7 12.04 3.35 4.47
CA PHE A 7 13.42 3.00 4.19
C PHE A 7 13.76 1.61 4.71
N VAL A 8 14.74 1.00 4.07
CA VAL A 8 15.27 -0.31 4.42
C VAL A 8 16.51 -0.13 5.28
N ASP A 9 16.48 -0.70 6.48
CA ASP A 9 17.65 -0.77 7.36
C ASP A 9 18.31 -2.14 7.18
N LYS A 10 19.32 -2.17 6.33
CA LYS A 10 20.03 -3.42 5.99
C LYS A 10 20.80 -3.98 7.18
N LYS A 11 21.30 -3.13 8.05
CA LYS A 11 22.09 -3.54 9.22
C LYS A 11 21.23 -4.31 10.22
N ASN A 12 20.01 -3.81 10.48
CA ASN A 12 19.09 -4.43 11.45
C ASN A 12 18.04 -5.30 10.76
N LYS A 13 18.10 -5.48 9.46
CA LYS A 13 17.20 -6.30 8.64
C LYS A 13 15.73 -5.96 8.88
N LYS A 14 15.40 -4.67 8.79
CA LYS A 14 14.03 -4.20 9.01
C LYS A 14 13.68 -3.06 8.07
N VAL A 15 12.38 -2.79 7.98
CA VAL A 15 11.80 -1.68 7.23
C VAL A 15 11.15 -0.71 8.21
N THR A 16 11.31 0.58 7.96
CA THR A 16 10.65 1.63 8.73
C THR A 16 9.80 2.47 7.78
N ILE A 17 8.55 2.73 8.17
CA ILE A 17 7.61 3.55 7.40
C ILE A 17 7.08 4.65 8.30
N GLY A 18 7.08 5.88 7.80
CA GLY A 18 6.53 7.05 8.48
C GLY A 18 5.52 7.78 7.62
N ALA A 19 4.56 8.45 8.26
CA ALA A 19 3.51 9.21 7.58
C ALA A 19 3.07 10.41 8.41
N ASP A 20 2.49 11.41 7.73
CA ASP A 20 1.75 12.48 8.39
C ASP A 20 0.35 12.00 8.79
N SER A 21 -0.41 12.82 9.53
CA SER A 21 -1.77 12.51 9.98
C SER A 21 -2.83 13.46 9.44
N ALA A 22 -2.49 14.28 8.45
CA ALA A 22 -3.42 15.23 7.86
C ALA A 22 -4.29 14.56 6.80
N GLY A 23 -5.59 14.82 6.86
CA GLY A 23 -6.53 14.56 5.77
C GLY A 23 -6.95 15.92 5.18
N SER A 24 -6.85 16.07 3.87
CA SER A 24 -7.18 17.33 3.21
C SER A 24 -8.02 17.11 1.96
N ASN A 25 -8.88 18.06 1.70
CA ASN A 25 -9.54 18.26 0.42
C ASN A 25 -9.30 19.71 -0.04
N ASP A 26 -9.97 20.14 -1.10
CA ASP A 26 -9.72 21.46 -1.70
C ASP A 26 -9.98 22.64 -0.74
N SER A 27 -10.78 22.46 0.33
CA SER A 27 -11.19 23.52 1.23
C SER A 27 -10.87 23.28 2.70
N GLU A 28 -10.49 22.07 3.08
CA GLU A 28 -10.32 21.71 4.49
C GLU A 28 -9.08 20.87 4.73
N VAL A 29 -8.47 21.06 5.91
CA VAL A 29 -7.44 20.19 6.46
C VAL A 29 -7.93 19.68 7.82
N LEU A 30 -7.95 18.38 7.98
CA LEU A 30 -8.35 17.72 9.21
C LEU A 30 -7.20 16.85 9.72
N ILE A 31 -6.84 17.05 11.00
CA ILE A 31 -5.90 16.13 11.66
C ILE A 31 -6.70 14.91 12.09
N ARG A 32 -6.42 13.78 11.47
CA ARG A 32 -7.18 12.55 11.67
C ARG A 32 -6.52 11.66 12.72
N LYS A 33 -7.35 10.97 13.48
CA LYS A 33 -6.92 9.99 14.46
C LYS A 33 -6.57 8.65 13.81
N ASP A 34 -7.26 8.29 12.73
CA ASP A 34 -7.02 7.04 12.03
C ASP A 34 -5.66 7.07 11.30
N PRO A 35 -4.83 6.04 11.45
CA PRO A 35 -3.47 6.06 10.91
C PRO A 35 -3.45 5.78 9.41
N LYS A 36 -2.43 6.31 8.74
CA LYS A 36 -2.14 6.01 7.35
C LYS A 36 -1.21 4.81 7.18
N ILE A 37 -0.70 4.30 8.29
CA ILE A 37 0.18 3.13 8.34
C ILE A 37 -0.45 2.11 9.29
N PHE A 38 -0.43 0.84 8.91
CA PHE A 38 -0.99 -0.24 9.72
C PHE A 38 -0.29 -1.56 9.39
N ARG A 39 -0.46 -2.52 10.28
CA ARG A 39 -0.03 -3.89 10.05
C ARG A 39 -1.20 -4.73 9.58
N ASN A 40 -0.91 -5.64 8.64
CA ASN A 40 -1.85 -6.65 8.18
C ASN A 40 -1.06 -7.96 8.00
N GLY A 41 -1.23 -8.90 8.93
CA GLY A 41 -0.43 -10.11 8.95
C GLY A 41 1.06 -9.79 9.11
N GLU A 42 1.88 -10.32 8.23
CA GLU A 42 3.32 -10.08 8.22
C GLU A 42 3.73 -8.81 7.47
N PHE A 43 2.75 -8.08 6.93
CA PHE A 43 2.99 -6.88 6.13
C PHE A 43 2.76 -5.62 6.96
N ILE A 44 3.54 -4.59 6.68
CA ILE A 44 3.29 -3.23 7.12
C ILE A 44 2.98 -2.39 5.88
N ILE A 45 1.87 -1.66 5.92
CA ILE A 45 1.35 -0.96 4.75
C ILE A 45 1.16 0.52 5.07
N GLY A 46 1.63 1.38 4.17
CA GLY A 46 1.42 2.83 4.27
C GLY A 46 0.79 3.34 2.98
N CYS A 47 -0.26 4.14 3.10
CA CYS A 47 -1.08 4.56 1.97
C CYS A 47 -1.07 6.07 1.78
N THR A 48 -1.04 6.49 0.52
CA THR A 48 -0.98 7.92 0.15
C THR A 48 -2.28 8.47 -0.40
N SER A 49 -3.10 7.66 -1.06
CA SER A 49 -4.12 8.19 -1.96
C SER A 49 -5.47 8.42 -1.31
N SER A 50 -5.97 7.48 -0.54
CA SER A 50 -7.34 7.51 -0.06
C SER A 50 -7.50 6.82 1.28
N PHE A 51 -8.25 7.44 2.19
CA PHE A 51 -8.60 6.78 3.45
C PHE A 51 -9.49 5.55 3.24
N ARG A 52 -10.30 5.54 2.18
CA ARG A 52 -11.09 4.34 1.85
C ARG A 52 -10.19 3.17 1.48
N MET A 53 -9.14 3.43 0.71
CA MET A 53 -8.14 2.41 0.39
C MET A 53 -7.47 1.86 1.66
N ILE A 54 -7.13 2.75 2.60
CA ILE A 54 -6.56 2.36 3.89
C ILE A 54 -7.51 1.41 4.63
N GLN A 55 -8.78 1.77 4.71
CA GLN A 55 -9.79 0.97 5.41
C GLN A 55 -9.94 -0.42 4.79
N LEU A 56 -9.96 -0.50 3.47
CA LEU A 56 -10.06 -1.77 2.76
C LEU A 56 -8.82 -2.64 2.97
N LEU A 57 -7.64 -2.06 2.84
CA LEU A 57 -6.39 -2.80 3.04
C LEU A 57 -6.19 -3.23 4.49
N ARG A 58 -6.68 -2.45 5.43
CA ARG A 58 -6.54 -2.75 6.85
C ARG A 58 -7.52 -3.82 7.33
N PHE A 59 -8.78 -3.72 6.92
CA PHE A 59 -9.86 -4.50 7.53
C PHE A 59 -10.45 -5.58 6.62
N SER A 60 -10.43 -5.38 5.31
CA SER A 60 -11.05 -6.30 4.35
C SER A 60 -10.04 -7.15 3.59
N PHE A 61 -8.83 -6.65 3.39
CA PHE A 61 -7.80 -7.35 2.66
C PHE A 61 -7.18 -8.46 3.49
N LYS A 62 -7.12 -9.67 2.92
CA LYS A 62 -6.42 -10.81 3.51
C LYS A 62 -5.30 -11.23 2.55
N PRO A 63 -4.03 -10.96 2.90
CA PRO A 63 -2.93 -11.37 2.04
C PRO A 63 -2.93 -12.88 1.83
N PRO A 64 -2.80 -13.34 0.57
CA PRO A 64 -2.71 -14.78 0.32
C PRO A 64 -1.47 -15.40 0.96
N LYS A 65 -1.52 -16.71 1.21
CA LYS A 65 -0.39 -17.44 1.74
C LYS A 65 0.76 -17.41 0.75
N ILE A 66 1.97 -17.22 1.26
CA ILE A 66 3.19 -17.27 0.45
C ILE A 66 3.63 -18.73 0.34
N ASP A 67 3.50 -19.31 -0.87
CA ASP A 67 3.87 -20.69 -1.16
C ASP A 67 5.10 -20.72 -2.07
N ASN A 68 6.27 -21.04 -1.56
CA ASN A 68 7.50 -21.32 -2.33
C ASN A 68 7.87 -20.34 -3.46
N LYS A 69 7.15 -19.23 -3.60
CA LYS A 69 7.48 -18.19 -4.57
C LYS A 69 8.50 -17.24 -3.99
N ASP A 70 9.34 -16.67 -4.86
CA ASP A 70 10.09 -15.48 -4.53
C ASP A 70 9.13 -14.37 -4.11
N ILE A 71 9.50 -13.60 -3.08
CA ILE A 71 8.59 -12.57 -2.55
C ILE A 71 8.25 -11.49 -3.58
N TYR A 72 9.19 -11.12 -4.46
CA TYR A 72 8.89 -10.18 -5.53
C TYR A 72 7.85 -10.74 -6.50
N GLU A 73 8.00 -12.00 -6.93
CA GLU A 73 7.01 -12.66 -7.77
C GLU A 73 5.64 -12.75 -7.08
N TYR A 74 5.63 -13.14 -5.79
CA TYR A 74 4.41 -13.16 -4.98
C TYR A 74 3.72 -11.79 -4.98
N MET A 75 4.47 -10.71 -4.78
CA MET A 75 3.92 -9.35 -4.78
C MET A 75 3.30 -8.99 -6.13
N CYS A 76 3.97 -9.37 -7.22
CA CYS A 76 3.51 -9.06 -8.59
C CYS A 76 2.33 -9.92 -9.06
N THR A 77 2.03 -11.02 -8.39
CA THR A 77 0.99 -11.97 -8.79
C THR A 77 -0.07 -12.11 -7.71
N ASP A 78 0.15 -12.94 -6.72
CA ASP A 78 -0.86 -13.29 -5.72
C ASP A 78 -1.31 -12.09 -4.89
N PHE A 79 -0.34 -11.26 -4.47
CA PHE A 79 -0.63 -10.11 -3.61
C PHE A 79 -1.48 -9.06 -4.34
N VAL A 80 -1.03 -8.61 -5.51
CA VAL A 80 -1.76 -7.56 -6.25
C VAL A 80 -3.09 -8.04 -6.80
N ASP A 81 -3.21 -9.31 -7.15
CA ASP A 81 -4.51 -9.88 -7.57
C ASP A 81 -5.50 -9.86 -6.41
N ALA A 82 -5.06 -10.21 -5.20
CA ALA A 82 -5.90 -10.13 -4.01
C ALA A 82 -6.25 -8.68 -3.66
N VAL A 83 -5.34 -7.74 -3.84
CA VAL A 83 -5.59 -6.30 -3.64
C VAL A 83 -6.65 -5.82 -4.64
N ARG A 84 -6.51 -6.19 -5.91
CA ARG A 84 -7.49 -5.82 -6.94
C ARG A 84 -8.88 -6.29 -6.57
N ASN A 85 -9.00 -7.56 -6.18
CA ASN A 85 -10.28 -8.13 -5.77
C ASN A 85 -10.86 -7.44 -4.53
N CYS A 86 -10.02 -7.11 -3.57
CA CYS A 86 -10.43 -6.38 -2.37
C CYS A 86 -10.98 -4.99 -2.72
N PHE A 87 -10.30 -4.25 -3.58
CA PHE A 87 -10.74 -2.93 -4.01
C PHE A 87 -12.02 -3.00 -4.84
N LYS A 88 -12.13 -3.99 -5.71
CA LYS A 88 -13.31 -4.20 -6.54
C LYS A 88 -14.53 -4.53 -5.69
N ASP A 89 -14.40 -5.46 -4.75
CA ASP A 89 -15.49 -5.84 -3.83
C ASP A 89 -15.89 -4.69 -2.92
N GLY A 90 -14.94 -3.84 -2.53
CA GLY A 90 -15.20 -2.64 -1.74
C GLY A 90 -15.66 -1.43 -2.52
N GLY A 91 -15.80 -1.54 -3.84
CA GLY A 91 -16.26 -0.46 -4.70
C GLY A 91 -15.24 0.66 -4.88
N TYR A 92 -13.96 0.41 -4.67
CA TYR A 92 -12.94 1.45 -4.73
C TYR A 92 -12.28 1.59 -6.11
N LEU A 93 -12.20 0.52 -6.91
CA LEU A 93 -11.59 0.59 -8.23
C LEU A 93 -12.37 1.52 -9.15
N GLN A 94 -11.67 2.48 -9.75
CA GLN A 94 -12.25 3.40 -10.71
C GLN A 94 -11.97 2.92 -12.13
N LYS A 95 -13.01 2.91 -12.94
CA LYS A 95 -12.88 2.67 -14.39
C LYS A 95 -12.68 3.98 -15.09
N TYR A 96 -11.60 4.09 -15.84
CA TYR A 96 -11.34 5.25 -16.69
C TYR A 96 -11.93 5.03 -18.08
N ILE A 97 -12.11 6.13 -18.81
CA ILE A 97 -12.50 6.09 -20.22
C ILE A 97 -11.43 5.32 -20.98
N GLY A 98 -11.79 4.12 -21.51
CA GLY A 98 -10.83 3.19 -22.11
C GLY A 98 -10.75 1.84 -21.42
N GLY A 99 -11.44 1.67 -20.28
CA GLY A 99 -11.61 0.38 -19.61
C GLY A 99 -10.54 0.00 -18.59
N ASP A 100 -9.54 0.87 -18.33
CA ASP A 100 -8.52 0.61 -17.34
C ASP A 100 -9.06 0.83 -15.92
N GLU A 101 -8.78 -0.11 -15.03
CA GLU A 101 -9.10 -0.01 -13.61
C GLU A 101 -7.86 0.46 -12.84
N LYS A 102 -8.01 1.53 -12.03
CA LYS A 102 -6.90 2.05 -11.22
C LYS A 102 -7.32 2.19 -9.75
N GLY A 103 -6.40 1.83 -8.88
CA GLY A 103 -6.50 2.07 -7.45
C GLY A 103 -5.72 3.32 -7.03
N GLY A 104 -5.17 3.29 -5.83
CA GLY A 104 -4.26 4.31 -5.32
C GLY A 104 -2.86 3.74 -5.11
N THR A 105 -1.92 4.62 -4.78
CA THR A 105 -0.52 4.25 -4.51
C THR A 105 -0.33 3.96 -3.02
N PHE A 106 0.40 2.89 -2.72
CA PHE A 106 0.76 2.56 -1.34
C PHE A 106 2.10 1.82 -1.29
N ILE A 107 2.71 1.79 -0.11
CA ILE A 107 3.97 1.08 0.11
C ILE A 107 3.74 -0.09 1.06
N VAL A 108 4.50 -1.17 0.84
CA VAL A 108 4.38 -2.41 1.60
C VAL A 108 5.76 -2.84 2.06
N GLY A 109 5.91 -3.04 3.37
CA GLY A 109 7.10 -3.65 3.95
C GLY A 109 6.83 -5.10 4.33
N TYR A 110 7.77 -5.97 4.00
CA TYR A 110 7.77 -7.37 4.38
C TYR A 110 9.18 -7.76 4.81
N LYS A 111 9.35 -8.09 6.08
CA LYS A 111 10.67 -8.35 6.68
C LYS A 111 11.61 -7.17 6.43
N ASP A 112 12.70 -7.38 5.69
CA ASP A 112 13.68 -6.35 5.35
C ASP A 112 13.54 -5.84 3.91
N ARG A 113 12.38 -6.05 3.28
CA ARG A 113 12.12 -5.66 1.89
C ARG A 113 10.98 -4.66 1.81
N LEU A 114 11.12 -3.67 0.95
CA LEU A 114 10.18 -2.57 0.81
C LEU A 114 9.74 -2.42 -0.65
N PHE A 115 8.43 -2.40 -0.86
CA PHE A 115 7.81 -2.35 -2.18
C PHE A 115 6.91 -1.12 -2.30
N ILE A 116 6.81 -0.59 -3.51
CA ILE A 116 5.78 0.39 -3.87
C ILE A 116 4.81 -0.27 -4.84
N ILE A 117 3.51 -0.09 -4.59
CA ILE A 117 2.45 -0.52 -5.48
C ILE A 117 1.80 0.74 -6.04
N GLU A 118 1.89 0.90 -7.36
CA GLU A 118 1.37 2.07 -8.05
C GLU A 118 -0.13 1.93 -8.31
N ASP A 119 -0.74 2.97 -8.84
CA ASP A 119 -2.20 2.99 -9.07
C ASP A 119 -2.70 1.98 -10.10
N ASP A 120 -1.82 1.53 -11.00
CA ASP A 120 -2.11 0.45 -11.95
C ASP A 120 -1.77 -0.94 -11.41
N LEU A 121 -1.39 -1.02 -10.12
CA LEU A 121 -0.98 -2.25 -9.42
C LEU A 121 0.37 -2.81 -9.87
N GLN A 122 1.19 -2.04 -10.57
CA GLN A 122 2.58 -2.44 -10.79
C GLN A 122 3.37 -2.37 -9.47
N VAL A 123 4.31 -3.27 -9.31
CA VAL A 123 5.13 -3.39 -8.11
C VAL A 123 6.57 -2.99 -8.40
N GLY A 124 7.09 -2.05 -7.62
CA GLY A 124 8.51 -1.76 -7.60
C GLY A 124 9.11 -2.14 -6.26
N GLU A 125 10.34 -2.60 -6.26
CA GLU A 125 11.09 -2.85 -5.04
C GLU A 125 12.23 -1.85 -4.92
N THR A 126 12.41 -1.23 -3.75
CA THR A 126 13.51 -0.30 -3.51
C THR A 126 14.65 -0.97 -2.74
N LEU A 127 15.88 -0.56 -3.05
CA LEU A 127 17.06 -1.00 -2.31
C LEU A 127 17.27 -0.19 -1.03
N ASN A 128 16.85 1.06 -1.01
CA ASN A 128 17.15 1.99 0.10
C ASN A 128 15.89 2.58 0.72
N GLY A 129 15.10 3.30 -0.06
CA GLY A 129 13.93 3.97 0.48
C GLY A 129 13.01 4.54 -0.60
N ILE A 130 11.81 4.90 -0.17
CA ILE A 130 10.76 5.46 -1.00
C ILE A 130 10.19 6.68 -0.27
N ALA A 131 9.88 7.73 -1.03
CA ALA A 131 9.07 8.85 -0.54
C ALA A 131 7.92 9.09 -1.52
N SER A 132 6.76 9.33 -0.98
CA SER A 132 5.56 9.58 -1.79
C SER A 132 4.61 10.57 -1.13
#